data_66c7e93f17401d28ea941b38624028c3
#
_entry.id   66c7e93f17401d28ea941b38624028c3
#
_cell.length_a   1.000
_cell.length_b   1.000
_cell.length_c   1.000
_cell.angle_alpha   90.00
_cell.angle_beta   90.00
_cell.angle_gamma   90.00
#
_symmetry.space_group_name_H-M   'P 1'
#
loop_
_entity.id
_entity.type
_entity.pdbx_description
1 polymer ?
#
loop_
_entity_poly.entity_id
_entity_poly.type
_entity_poly.pdbx_seq_one_letter_code
_entity_poly.pdbx_strand_id
1 'polypeptide(L)'
;RLNTLLATTHIPLAAVPQQLNSGRIAAKLDTLLHFCQRFSAQPQLVVAGLNPHAGEGGQLGREEVEWLIPALEQWQQQHPQVQLRGPLPPDTCWLEAGHAWQGHREPEPRAADGFLALYHDQGLIPVKLLAFDQAVNTSLGLPFLRTSPDHGTGFAIAGQGIARAASMRAALETALELG
;
A
#
# COMPACT_ATOMS: atom_id res chain seq x y z
N ARG A 1 8.66 -4.62 -7.37
CA ARG A 1 7.68 -4.94 -6.31
C ARG A 1 6.62 -3.88 -6.22
N LEU A 2 5.42 -4.26 -5.77
CA LEU A 2 4.36 -3.37 -5.35
C LEU A 2 4.09 -3.64 -3.86
N ASN A 3 4.63 -2.78 -2.98
CA ASN A 3 4.38 -2.84 -1.54
C ASN A 3 3.27 -1.86 -1.19
N THR A 4 2.16 -2.38 -0.69
CA THR A 4 0.99 -1.56 -0.34
C THR A 4 0.66 -1.74 1.13
N LEU A 5 0.65 -0.64 1.90
CA LEU A 5 0.19 -0.60 3.28
C LEU A 5 -1.19 0.07 3.36
N LEU A 6 -2.06 -0.46 4.19
CA LEU A 6 -3.40 0.07 4.39
C LEU A 6 -3.45 0.89 5.69
N ALA A 7 -3.92 2.13 5.61
CA ALA A 7 -4.15 2.97 6.79
C ALA A 7 -5.34 2.48 7.61
N THR A 8 -6.41 2.07 6.92
CA THR A 8 -7.57 1.38 7.52
C THR A 8 -7.83 0.08 6.77
N THR A 9 -8.34 -0.94 7.48
CA THR A 9 -8.64 -2.26 6.93
C THR A 9 -10.14 -2.57 7.10
N HIS A 10 -10.54 -3.66 7.59
CA HIS A 10 -11.88 -4.23 7.69
C HIS A 10 -12.90 -3.36 8.47
N ILE A 11 -13.16 -2.14 7.99
CA ILE A 11 -14.17 -1.22 8.52
C ILE A 11 -15.12 -0.79 7.40
N PRO A 12 -16.36 -0.38 7.71
CA PRO A 12 -17.27 0.19 6.71
C PRO A 12 -16.65 1.42 6.04
N LEU A 13 -16.88 1.57 4.72
CA LEU A 13 -16.34 2.70 3.96
C LEU A 13 -16.75 4.07 4.57
N ALA A 14 -17.98 4.19 5.05
CA ALA A 14 -18.48 5.39 5.71
C ALA A 14 -17.73 5.75 7.02
N ALA A 15 -17.04 4.78 7.63
CA ALA A 15 -16.26 5.02 8.85
C ALA A 15 -14.80 5.43 8.54
N VAL A 16 -14.34 5.28 7.30
CA VAL A 16 -12.94 5.54 6.92
C VAL A 16 -12.50 6.96 7.26
N PRO A 17 -13.23 8.04 6.86
CA PRO A 17 -12.77 9.40 7.14
C PRO A 17 -12.59 9.67 8.63
N GLN A 18 -13.49 9.14 9.48
CA GLN A 18 -13.45 9.35 10.93
C GLN A 18 -12.32 8.56 11.62
N GLN A 19 -11.82 7.50 10.98
CA GLN A 19 -10.72 6.69 11.49
C GLN A 19 -9.35 7.21 11.04
N LEU A 20 -9.31 8.14 10.10
CA LEU A 20 -8.07 8.75 9.62
C LEU A 20 -7.76 10.03 10.38
N ASN A 21 -6.49 10.23 10.69
CA ASN A 21 -5.96 11.46 11.27
C ASN A 21 -4.44 11.52 11.07
N SER A 22 -3.84 12.70 11.32
CA SER A 22 -2.40 12.94 11.12
C SER A 22 -1.52 11.93 11.86
N GLY A 23 -1.85 11.58 13.11
CA GLY A 23 -1.05 10.63 13.89
C GLY A 23 -1.08 9.22 13.32
N ARG A 24 -2.25 8.76 12.84
CA ARG A 24 -2.37 7.44 12.18
C ARG A 24 -1.56 7.41 10.88
N ILE A 25 -1.63 8.47 10.07
CA ILE A 25 -0.89 8.54 8.80
C ILE A 25 0.62 8.53 9.08
N ALA A 26 1.10 9.33 10.01
CA ALA A 26 2.51 9.36 10.40
C ALA A 26 3.00 7.96 10.84
N ALA A 27 2.31 7.31 11.77
CA ALA A 27 2.67 5.97 12.24
C ALA A 27 2.66 4.91 11.11
N LYS A 28 1.74 5.03 10.14
CA LYS A 28 1.70 4.14 8.98
C LYS A 28 2.84 4.41 8.00
N LEU A 29 3.20 5.68 7.79
CA LEU A 29 4.35 6.05 6.98
C LEU A 29 5.66 5.55 7.61
N ASP A 30 5.83 5.66 8.93
CA ASP A 30 7.00 5.11 9.63
C ASP A 30 7.10 3.60 9.45
N THR A 31 5.98 2.89 9.56
CA THR A 31 5.91 1.44 9.33
C THR A 31 6.29 1.08 7.90
N LEU A 32 5.75 1.81 6.91
CA LEU A 32 6.02 1.59 5.49
C LEU A 32 7.48 1.92 5.15
N LEU A 33 8.00 3.03 5.66
CA LEU A 33 9.39 3.44 5.51
C LEU A 33 10.34 2.36 6.02
N HIS A 34 10.15 1.92 7.27
CA HIS A 34 10.98 0.88 7.87
C HIS A 34 10.97 -0.42 7.06
N PHE A 35 9.82 -0.80 6.52
CA PHE A 35 9.71 -1.96 5.64
C PHE A 35 10.45 -1.76 4.33
N CYS A 36 10.27 -0.62 3.66
CA CYS A 36 10.90 -0.35 2.37
C CYS A 36 12.42 -0.16 2.47
N GLN A 37 12.93 0.28 3.60
CA GLN A 37 14.37 0.37 3.87
C GLN A 37 15.10 -0.98 3.82
N ARG A 38 14.39 -2.09 3.92
CA ARG A 38 14.97 -3.43 3.70
C ARG A 38 15.42 -3.66 2.25
N PHE A 39 14.88 -2.90 1.30
CA PHE A 39 15.10 -3.08 -0.14
C PHE A 39 15.73 -1.87 -0.82
N SER A 40 15.63 -0.70 -0.21
CA SER A 40 16.10 0.56 -0.77
C SER A 40 16.71 1.45 0.31
N ALA A 41 17.93 1.93 0.08
CA ALA A 41 18.59 2.87 1.01
C ALA A 41 17.89 4.24 1.04
N GLN A 42 17.21 4.61 -0.05
CA GLN A 42 16.45 5.85 -0.18
C GLN A 42 15.06 5.53 -0.75
N PRO A 43 14.12 5.07 0.09
CA PRO A 43 12.80 4.69 -0.35
C PRO A 43 12.02 5.88 -0.92
N GLN A 44 11.26 5.59 -1.98
CA GLN A 44 10.25 6.49 -2.53
C GLN A 44 8.88 6.01 -2.08
N LEU A 45 8.13 6.85 -1.40
CA LEU A 45 6.80 6.53 -0.89
C LEU A 45 5.72 7.36 -1.60
N VAL A 46 4.59 6.74 -1.84
CA VAL A 46 3.40 7.38 -2.40
C VAL A 46 2.23 7.24 -1.43
N VAL A 47 1.49 8.33 -1.23
CA VAL A 47 0.22 8.33 -0.48
C VAL A 47 -0.92 8.62 -1.44
N ALA A 48 -1.91 7.73 -1.48
CA ALA A 48 -3.13 7.97 -2.23
C ALA A 48 -4.00 9.03 -1.54
N GLY A 49 -4.71 9.85 -2.32
CA GLY A 49 -5.75 10.72 -1.80
C GLY A 49 -6.94 9.94 -1.25
N LEU A 50 -7.71 10.55 -0.38
CA LEU A 50 -8.97 9.98 0.13
C LEU A 50 -10.09 10.17 -0.89
N ASN A 51 -10.18 11.38 -1.42
CA ASN A 51 -11.22 11.81 -2.33
C ASN A 51 -10.80 11.70 -3.81
N PRO A 52 -11.75 11.64 -4.74
CA PRO A 52 -11.45 11.74 -6.16
C PRO A 52 -10.55 12.94 -6.46
N HIS A 53 -9.60 12.78 -7.39
CA HIS A 53 -8.61 13.81 -7.76
C HIS A 53 -7.83 14.40 -6.56
N ALA A 54 -7.67 13.62 -5.47
CA ALA A 54 -7.10 14.10 -4.22
C ALA A 54 -7.78 15.38 -3.70
N GLY A 55 -9.12 15.40 -3.76
CA GLY A 55 -9.97 16.49 -3.27
C GLY A 55 -10.05 17.73 -4.16
N GLU A 56 -9.26 17.82 -5.25
CA GLU A 56 -9.25 18.95 -6.20
C GLU A 56 -9.27 20.33 -5.51
N GLY A 57 -8.32 20.54 -4.59
CA GLY A 57 -8.23 21.80 -3.83
C GLY A 57 -9.40 22.02 -2.85
N GLY A 58 -10.10 20.96 -2.45
CA GLY A 58 -11.22 20.99 -1.51
C GLY A 58 -12.61 21.05 -2.18
N GLN A 59 -12.67 20.94 -3.52
CA GLN A 59 -13.95 20.93 -4.24
C GLN A 59 -14.66 19.57 -4.17
N LEU A 60 -13.88 18.48 -4.13
CA LEU A 60 -14.39 17.10 -4.08
C LEU A 60 -14.21 16.43 -2.70
N GLY A 61 -13.97 17.22 -1.68
CA GLY A 61 -13.70 16.81 -0.31
C GLY A 61 -12.59 17.69 0.28
N ARG A 62 -12.62 17.89 1.58
CA ARG A 62 -11.71 18.85 2.24
C ARG A 62 -10.63 18.17 3.08
N GLU A 63 -10.70 16.86 3.24
CA GLU A 63 -9.81 16.08 4.08
C GLU A 63 -8.34 16.26 3.68
N GLU A 64 -8.05 16.32 2.36
CA GLU A 64 -6.70 16.53 1.86
C GLU A 64 -6.14 17.88 2.31
N VAL A 65 -6.91 18.97 2.11
CA VAL A 65 -6.44 20.32 2.41
C VAL A 65 -6.49 20.64 3.91
N GLU A 66 -7.46 20.06 4.64
CA GLU A 66 -7.64 20.36 6.06
C GLU A 66 -6.62 19.66 6.96
N TRP A 67 -6.23 18.43 6.66
CA TRP A 67 -5.34 17.69 7.55
C TRP A 67 -4.34 16.76 6.86
N LEU A 68 -4.67 16.15 5.68
CA LEU A 68 -3.78 15.14 5.08
C LEU A 68 -2.51 15.77 4.52
N ILE A 69 -2.62 16.82 3.70
CA ILE A 69 -1.47 17.56 3.16
C ILE A 69 -0.59 18.09 4.30
N PRO A 70 -1.11 18.83 5.30
CA PRO A 70 -0.31 19.26 6.44
C PRO A 70 0.38 18.12 7.18
N ALA A 71 -0.28 16.97 7.33
CA ALA A 71 0.32 15.80 7.98
C ALA A 71 1.50 15.23 7.18
N LEU A 72 1.37 15.15 5.85
CA LEU A 72 2.44 14.66 4.97
C LEU A 72 3.63 15.64 4.95
N GLU A 73 3.38 16.94 4.90
CA GLU A 73 4.42 17.97 4.96
C GLU A 73 5.19 17.91 6.28
N GLN A 74 4.48 17.80 7.40
CA GLN A 74 5.11 17.65 8.72
C GLN A 74 5.95 16.38 8.80
N TRP A 75 5.45 15.25 8.30
CA TRP A 75 6.19 13.99 8.29
C TRP A 75 7.43 14.08 7.39
N GLN A 76 7.32 14.69 6.20
CA GLN A 76 8.43 14.89 5.26
C GLN A 76 9.55 15.76 5.88
N GLN A 77 9.20 16.80 6.65
CA GLN A 77 10.19 17.63 7.35
C GLN A 77 11.01 16.82 8.37
N GLN A 78 10.40 15.81 9.01
CA GLN A 78 11.07 14.91 9.94
C GLN A 78 11.92 13.84 9.24
N HIS A 79 11.64 13.56 7.93
CA HIS A 79 12.29 12.54 7.13
C HIS A 79 12.82 13.12 5.80
N PRO A 80 13.74 14.11 5.84
CA PRO A 80 14.18 14.83 4.63
C PRO A 80 14.91 13.95 3.60
N GLN A 81 15.39 12.79 4.01
CA GLN A 81 16.07 11.81 3.15
C GLN A 81 15.11 10.91 2.36
N VAL A 82 13.81 10.92 2.67
CA VAL A 82 12.78 10.09 2.01
C VAL A 82 12.10 10.93 0.94
N GLN A 83 11.84 10.35 -0.21
CA GLN A 83 10.99 10.96 -1.22
C GLN A 83 9.54 10.57 -0.95
N LEU A 84 8.73 11.51 -0.49
CA LEU A 84 7.30 11.33 -0.29
C LEU A 84 6.53 12.11 -1.36
N ARG A 85 5.63 11.42 -2.04
CA ARG A 85 4.71 12.01 -3.03
C ARG A 85 3.26 11.77 -2.58
N GLY A 86 2.47 12.82 -2.55
CA GLY A 86 1.06 12.70 -2.20
C GLY A 86 0.50 13.92 -1.48
N PRO A 87 -0.82 13.93 -1.24
CA PRO A 87 -1.75 12.90 -1.73
C PRO A 87 -1.91 12.96 -3.25
N LEU A 88 -1.81 11.81 -3.91
CA LEU A 88 -2.03 11.70 -5.35
C LEU A 88 -3.44 11.21 -5.67
N PRO A 89 -4.02 11.56 -6.84
CA PRO A 89 -5.30 11.03 -7.27
C PRO A 89 -5.34 9.50 -7.19
N PRO A 90 -6.32 8.91 -6.47
CA PRO A 90 -6.31 7.48 -6.16
C PRO A 90 -6.52 6.55 -7.36
N ASP A 91 -7.03 7.06 -8.45
CA ASP A 91 -7.23 6.34 -9.71
C ASP A 91 -5.95 6.24 -10.57
N THR A 92 -5.00 7.15 -10.39
CA THR A 92 -3.78 7.24 -11.22
C THR A 92 -2.48 7.02 -10.46
N CYS A 93 -2.46 7.10 -9.13
CA CYS A 93 -1.23 6.95 -8.34
C CYS A 93 -0.55 5.57 -8.49
N TRP A 94 -1.23 4.58 -9.06
CA TRP A 94 -0.75 3.21 -9.27
C TRP A 94 -0.12 2.97 -10.65
N LEU A 95 -0.19 3.93 -11.58
CA LEU A 95 0.23 3.74 -12.99
C LEU A 95 1.69 3.31 -13.12
N GLU A 96 2.59 3.97 -12.40
CA GLU A 96 4.02 3.64 -12.42
C GLU A 96 4.27 2.19 -11.95
N ALA A 97 3.58 1.76 -10.89
CA ALA A 97 3.66 0.38 -10.39
C ALA A 97 3.10 -0.62 -11.43
N GLY A 98 2.00 -0.28 -12.09
CA GLY A 98 1.42 -1.09 -13.16
C GLY A 98 2.37 -1.23 -14.34
N HIS A 99 2.97 -0.16 -14.83
CA HIS A 99 3.96 -0.17 -15.91
C HIS A 99 5.19 -1.00 -15.53
N ALA A 100 5.73 -0.80 -14.33
CA ALA A 100 6.87 -1.57 -13.85
C ALA A 100 6.55 -3.07 -13.73
N TRP A 101 5.33 -3.44 -13.31
CA TRP A 101 4.87 -4.83 -13.25
C TRP A 101 4.78 -5.48 -14.62
N GLN A 102 4.31 -4.75 -15.63
CA GLN A 102 4.20 -5.22 -17.01
C GLN A 102 5.56 -5.25 -17.75
N GLY A 103 6.65 -4.84 -17.10
CA GLY A 103 7.98 -4.79 -17.70
C GLY A 103 8.17 -3.65 -18.71
N HIS A 104 7.30 -2.66 -18.69
CA HIS A 104 7.51 -1.43 -19.46
C HIS A 104 8.71 -0.69 -18.87
N ARG A 105 9.78 -0.61 -19.64
CA ARG A 105 10.99 0.16 -19.31
C ARG A 105 10.85 1.56 -19.88
N GLU A 106 10.01 2.37 -19.26
CA GLU A 106 10.08 3.80 -19.51
C GLU A 106 11.31 4.37 -18.78
N PRO A 107 12.06 5.31 -19.37
CA PRO A 107 13.26 5.86 -18.75
C PRO A 107 12.94 6.89 -17.66
N GLU A 108 12.05 6.64 -16.73
CA GLU A 108 11.72 7.50 -15.58
C GLU A 108 10.24 7.91 -15.50
N PRO A 109 9.69 8.05 -14.30
CA PRO A 109 10.36 7.85 -13.00
C PRO A 109 10.30 6.39 -12.53
N ARG A 110 11.29 5.98 -11.70
CA ARG A 110 11.28 4.69 -10.99
C ARG A 110 9.98 4.55 -10.20
N ALA A 111 9.31 3.42 -10.32
CA ALA A 111 8.14 3.11 -9.50
C ALA A 111 8.47 3.23 -8.01
N ALA A 112 7.56 3.79 -7.23
CA ALA A 112 7.73 3.95 -5.79
C ALA A 112 7.97 2.59 -5.10
N ASP A 113 8.75 2.61 -4.02
CA ASP A 113 9.06 1.43 -3.22
C ASP A 113 7.88 1.02 -2.33
N GLY A 114 7.03 1.98 -1.94
CA GLY A 114 5.87 1.74 -1.09
C GLY A 114 4.72 2.70 -1.34
N PHE A 115 3.51 2.17 -1.20
CA PHE A 115 2.25 2.90 -1.35
C PHE A 115 1.44 2.83 -0.06
N LEU A 116 1.01 3.97 0.45
CA LEU A 116 0.04 4.06 1.54
C LEU A 116 -1.35 4.31 0.95
N ALA A 117 -2.20 3.31 1.02
CA ALA A 117 -3.62 3.42 0.71
C ALA A 117 -4.41 3.75 1.98
N LEU A 118 -5.43 4.59 1.87
CA LEU A 118 -6.18 5.07 3.02
C LEU A 118 -7.26 4.08 3.47
N TYR A 119 -7.75 3.23 2.57
CA TYR A 119 -8.73 2.19 2.88
C TYR A 119 -8.48 0.91 2.07
N HIS A 120 -9.15 -0.15 2.49
CA HIS A 120 -8.93 -1.51 2.04
C HIS A 120 -8.94 -1.67 0.51
N ASP A 121 -10.05 -1.33 -0.14
CA ASP A 121 -10.21 -1.58 -1.58
C ASP A 121 -9.33 -0.67 -2.43
N GLN A 122 -9.05 0.55 -1.97
CA GLN A 122 -8.13 1.47 -2.63
C GLN A 122 -6.75 0.84 -2.87
N GLY A 123 -6.24 0.10 -1.89
CA GLY A 123 -4.94 -0.56 -1.99
C GLY A 123 -5.02 -1.96 -2.59
N LEU A 124 -6.08 -2.73 -2.30
CA LEU A 124 -6.12 -4.14 -2.70
C LEU A 124 -6.66 -4.36 -4.11
N ILE A 125 -7.48 -3.47 -4.66
CA ILE A 125 -7.92 -3.58 -6.07
C ILE A 125 -6.71 -3.60 -7.01
N PRO A 126 -5.79 -2.62 -7.00
CA PRO A 126 -4.63 -2.64 -7.89
C PRO A 126 -3.72 -3.86 -7.66
N VAL A 127 -3.47 -4.24 -6.40
CA VAL A 127 -2.66 -5.42 -6.08
C VAL A 127 -3.28 -6.69 -6.67
N LYS A 128 -4.58 -6.89 -6.48
CA LYS A 128 -5.26 -8.11 -6.94
C LYS A 128 -5.46 -8.15 -8.46
N LEU A 129 -5.63 -7.01 -9.09
CA LEU A 129 -5.67 -6.94 -10.56
C LEU A 129 -4.33 -7.30 -11.19
N LEU A 130 -3.22 -6.88 -10.59
CA LEU A 130 -1.88 -7.15 -11.12
C LEU A 130 -1.37 -8.55 -10.78
N ALA A 131 -1.62 -9.03 -9.57
CA ALA A 131 -0.87 -10.17 -9.03
C ALA A 131 -1.69 -11.05 -8.07
N PHE A 132 -2.93 -11.39 -8.38
CA PHE A 132 -3.82 -12.14 -7.47
C PHE A 132 -3.17 -13.39 -6.86
N ASP A 133 -2.49 -14.21 -7.67
CA ASP A 133 -1.86 -15.45 -7.23
C ASP A 133 -0.47 -15.26 -6.59
N GLN A 134 0.06 -14.03 -6.60
CA GLN A 134 1.39 -13.69 -6.06
C GLN A 134 1.32 -12.71 -4.89
N ALA A 135 0.13 -12.17 -4.61
CA ALA A 135 -0.07 -11.26 -3.49
C ALA A 135 0.15 -11.99 -2.16
N VAL A 136 0.95 -11.37 -1.28
CA VAL A 136 1.30 -11.90 0.04
C VAL A 136 0.89 -10.89 1.09
N ASN A 137 0.11 -11.33 2.06
CA ASN A 137 -0.20 -10.54 3.24
C ASN A 137 0.94 -10.68 4.25
N THR A 138 1.64 -9.58 4.52
CA THR A 138 2.74 -9.50 5.48
C THR A 138 2.34 -8.63 6.66
N SER A 139 2.39 -9.18 7.87
CA SER A 139 2.11 -8.42 9.09
C SER A 139 3.36 -7.73 9.58
N LEU A 140 3.32 -6.40 9.69
CA LEU A 140 4.41 -5.57 10.18
C LEU A 140 4.22 -5.19 11.64
N GLY A 141 5.32 -4.91 12.37
CA GLY A 141 5.29 -4.51 13.77
C GLY A 141 5.14 -5.66 14.77
N LEU A 142 5.20 -6.92 14.32
CA LEU A 142 5.28 -8.09 15.19
C LEU A 142 6.76 -8.40 15.54
N PRO A 143 7.03 -9.04 16.70
CA PRO A 143 8.38 -9.48 17.06
C PRO A 143 8.86 -10.70 16.25
N PHE A 144 8.08 -11.15 15.31
CA PHE A 144 8.37 -12.24 14.38
C PHE A 144 7.79 -11.94 13.00
N LEU A 145 8.35 -12.54 11.97
CA LEU A 145 7.82 -12.42 10.62
C LEU A 145 6.54 -13.27 10.47
N ARG A 146 5.50 -12.67 9.90
CA ARG A 146 4.27 -13.37 9.52
C ARG A 146 3.88 -13.03 8.09
N THR A 147 3.89 -14.04 7.23
CA THR A 147 3.38 -13.97 5.87
C THR A 147 2.21 -14.94 5.70
N SER A 148 1.30 -14.63 4.80
CA SER A 148 0.20 -15.52 4.43
C SER A 148 -0.27 -15.24 3.01
N PRO A 149 -0.90 -16.23 2.33
CA PRO A 149 -1.64 -15.96 1.10
C PRO A 149 -2.69 -14.87 1.32
N ASP A 150 -2.90 -14.03 0.31
CA ASP A 150 -3.89 -12.95 0.36
C ASP A 150 -5.22 -13.38 -0.28
N HIS A 151 -5.79 -14.48 0.22
CA HIS A 151 -7.09 -15.00 -0.19
C HIS A 151 -7.88 -15.55 1.00
N GLY A 152 -9.18 -15.80 0.78
CA GLY A 152 -10.06 -16.38 1.80
C GLY A 152 -9.78 -17.87 2.07
N THR A 153 -10.57 -18.45 2.97
CA THR A 153 -10.41 -19.82 3.47
C THR A 153 -10.57 -20.94 2.43
N GLY A 154 -11.17 -20.64 1.26
CA GLY A 154 -11.32 -21.62 0.18
C GLY A 154 -12.24 -22.80 0.50
N PHE A 155 -13.18 -22.67 1.44
CA PHE A 155 -14.07 -23.76 1.85
C PHE A 155 -14.78 -24.46 0.66
N ALA A 156 -15.14 -23.70 -0.39
CA ALA A 156 -15.84 -24.27 -1.54
C ALA A 156 -15.00 -25.29 -2.32
N ILE A 157 -13.68 -25.28 -2.20
CA ILE A 157 -12.78 -26.20 -2.88
C ILE A 157 -12.07 -27.17 -1.93
N ALA A 158 -12.40 -27.12 -0.65
CA ALA A 158 -11.77 -27.99 0.34
C ALA A 158 -12.04 -29.48 0.03
N GLY A 159 -11.00 -30.31 0.08
CA GLY A 159 -11.08 -31.73 -0.22
C GLY A 159 -11.20 -32.12 -1.70
N GLN A 160 -11.28 -31.14 -2.63
CA GLN A 160 -11.45 -31.44 -4.06
C GLN A 160 -10.12 -31.61 -4.82
N GLY A 161 -8.98 -31.32 -4.21
CA GLY A 161 -7.66 -31.45 -4.87
C GLY A 161 -7.39 -30.44 -5.99
N ILE A 162 -8.19 -29.35 -6.10
CA ILE A 162 -8.09 -28.34 -7.17
C ILE A 162 -7.50 -27.02 -6.73
N ALA A 163 -7.06 -26.91 -5.47
CA ALA A 163 -6.46 -25.68 -4.96
C ALA A 163 -5.14 -25.37 -5.67
N ARG A 164 -4.96 -24.09 -6.04
CA ARG A 164 -3.70 -23.61 -6.64
C ARG A 164 -2.71 -23.27 -5.53
N ALA A 165 -1.50 -23.83 -5.60
CA ALA A 165 -0.47 -23.63 -4.58
C ALA A 165 0.33 -22.33 -4.74
N ALA A 166 0.11 -21.54 -5.80
CA ALA A 166 0.92 -20.39 -6.15
C ALA A 166 1.01 -19.34 -5.03
N SER A 167 -0.13 -18.96 -4.44
CA SER A 167 -0.17 -17.97 -3.35
C SER A 167 0.55 -18.45 -2.07
N MET A 168 0.43 -19.74 -1.73
CA MET A 168 1.13 -20.31 -0.57
C MET A 168 2.64 -20.33 -0.83
N ARG A 169 3.07 -20.71 -2.05
CA ARG A 169 4.47 -20.66 -2.43
C ARG A 169 5.03 -19.25 -2.36
N ALA A 170 4.30 -18.25 -2.89
CA ALA A 170 4.69 -16.84 -2.79
C ALA A 170 4.84 -16.38 -1.33
N ALA A 171 3.94 -16.79 -0.44
CA ALA A 171 4.04 -16.48 0.98
C ALA A 171 5.28 -17.08 1.64
N LEU A 172 5.63 -18.33 1.32
CA LEU A 172 6.85 -18.99 1.82
C LEU A 172 8.13 -18.36 1.25
N GLU A 173 8.16 -18.06 -0.05
CA GLU A 173 9.29 -17.38 -0.70
C GLU A 173 9.52 -15.99 -0.09
N THR A 174 8.43 -15.25 0.15
CA THR A 174 8.50 -13.94 0.85
C THR A 174 9.01 -14.10 2.29
N ALA A 175 8.61 -15.14 3.00
CA ALA A 175 9.12 -15.40 4.35
C ALA A 175 10.63 -15.67 4.35
N LEU A 176 11.13 -16.45 3.38
CA LEU A 176 12.57 -16.73 3.23
C LEU A 176 13.38 -15.47 2.85
N GLU A 177 12.78 -14.60 2.04
CA GLU A 177 13.46 -13.38 1.62
C GLU A 177 13.51 -12.32 2.74
N LEU A 178 12.49 -12.27 3.59
CA LEU A 178 12.37 -11.29 4.68
C LEU A 178 12.97 -11.78 6.00
N GLY A 179 13.18 -13.06 6.18
CA GLY A 179 13.79 -13.67 7.37
C GLY A 179 15.29 -13.60 7.30
#